data_a483e05e597f80fb2338dd9e26f68934
#
_entry.id   a483e05e597f80fb2338dd9e26f68934
#
_cell.length_a   1.000
_cell.length_b   1.000
_cell.length_c   1.000
_cell.angle_alpha   90.00
_cell.angle_beta   90.00
_cell.angle_gamma   90.00
#
_symmetry.space_group_name_H-M   'P 1'
#
loop_
_entity.id
_entity.type
_entity.pdbx_description
1 polymer ?
#
loop_
_entity_poly.entity_id
_entity_poly.type
_entity_poly.pdbx_seq_one_letter_code
_entity_poly.pdbx_strand_id
1 'polypeptide(L)'
;NTVNSRIHCVMVMANLKEGKTMIKIYNTNMVTGKLESVEEIKKGVWINLVNPSDSEIKRVCTEINIEEDFIRYPLDYEEQARIDTEDDMTLFVIDVPIIEDIKDDTTYTTMPLGVIIVRDDFLITVSLRKNRIIDAFEKGRIKGVYTYKKTRFLLQILYLNSASYLDSLKKINKEQEATVFLLQQSMKNRDLIQLLNLQNSLIYITTSLKSNEIVMEKTLRGKILKMYEEDEDILEDAIIENKQAIEMSKTYSDILTSTMDAYSSIISNNLNGVMKFLT
;
A
#
# COMPACT_ATOMS: atom_id res chain seq x y z
N ASN A 1 -2.18 24.16 -4.85
CA ASN A 1 -1.75 22.75 -4.72
C ASN A 1 -2.71 21.88 -3.94
N THR A 2 -3.52 22.42 -3.03
CA THR A 2 -4.57 21.72 -2.24
C THR A 2 -5.84 21.41 -3.06
N VAL A 3 -6.07 22.05 -4.18
CA VAL A 3 -7.27 21.84 -5.00
C VAL A 3 -7.17 20.57 -5.86
N ASN A 4 -5.96 20.26 -6.38
CA ASN A 4 -5.77 19.04 -7.18
C ASN A 4 -5.82 17.76 -6.35
N SER A 5 -5.36 17.77 -5.09
CA SER A 5 -5.46 16.59 -4.22
C SER A 5 -6.92 16.29 -3.83
N ARG A 6 -7.72 17.35 -3.57
CA ARG A 6 -9.16 17.19 -3.30
C ARG A 6 -9.96 16.69 -4.52
N ILE A 7 -9.62 17.14 -5.73
CA ILE A 7 -10.29 16.67 -6.96
C ILE A 7 -9.92 15.20 -7.24
N HIS A 8 -8.67 14.80 -7.00
CA HIS A 8 -8.25 13.42 -7.14
C HIS A 8 -8.92 12.52 -6.08
N CYS A 9 -8.97 12.97 -4.83
CA CYS A 9 -9.67 12.27 -3.73
C CYS A 9 -11.19 12.14 -4.01
N VAL A 10 -11.85 13.19 -4.52
CA VAL A 10 -13.28 13.17 -4.87
C VAL A 10 -13.56 12.27 -6.09
N MET A 11 -12.67 12.23 -7.10
CA MET A 11 -12.82 11.30 -8.23
C MET A 11 -12.55 9.84 -7.81
N VAL A 12 -11.62 9.61 -6.90
CA VAL A 12 -11.38 8.28 -6.31
C VAL A 12 -12.57 7.83 -5.46
N MET A 13 -13.18 8.73 -4.68
CA MET A 13 -14.38 8.42 -3.90
C MET A 13 -15.63 8.20 -4.78
N ALA A 14 -15.77 8.88 -5.91
CA ALA A 14 -16.91 8.68 -6.82
C ALA A 14 -16.89 7.33 -7.56
N ASN A 15 -15.74 6.66 -7.65
CA ASN A 15 -15.60 5.32 -8.18
C ASN A 15 -15.69 4.20 -7.10
N LEU A 16 -16.01 4.54 -5.86
CA LEU A 16 -16.41 3.60 -4.81
C LEU A 16 -17.81 3.01 -5.11
N LYS A 17 -17.99 2.46 -6.32
CA LYS A 17 -19.13 1.59 -6.58
C LYS A 17 -18.99 0.35 -5.73
N GLU A 18 -19.86 0.28 -4.70
CA GLU A 18 -20.34 -0.89 -3.98
C GLU A 18 -19.43 -2.14 -4.05
N GLY A 19 -18.24 -2.04 -3.47
CA GLY A 19 -17.52 -3.23 -3.09
C GLY A 19 -18.35 -3.95 -2.02
N LYS A 20 -18.74 -5.19 -2.30
CA LYS A 20 -19.46 -6.03 -1.36
C LYS A 20 -18.71 -6.02 -0.03
N THR A 21 -19.31 -5.46 1.02
CA THR A 21 -18.79 -5.50 2.39
C THR A 21 -18.47 -6.94 2.76
N MET A 22 -17.30 -7.20 3.34
CA MET A 22 -16.91 -8.59 3.62
C MET A 22 -16.08 -8.68 4.90
N ILE A 23 -16.66 -9.33 5.89
CA ILE A 23 -15.91 -9.96 6.97
C ILE A 23 -15.53 -11.36 6.51
N LYS A 24 -14.26 -11.71 6.66
CA LYS A 24 -13.79 -13.09 6.53
C LYS A 24 -12.97 -13.46 7.76
N ILE A 25 -13.23 -14.63 8.29
CA ILE A 25 -12.53 -15.12 9.46
C ILE A 25 -11.80 -16.39 9.07
N TYR A 26 -10.54 -16.47 9.46
CA TYR A 26 -9.67 -17.59 9.13
C TYR A 26 -9.04 -18.17 10.39
N ASN A 27 -8.86 -19.48 10.38
CA ASN A 27 -8.08 -20.18 11.38
C ASN A 27 -7.11 -21.15 10.71
N THR A 28 -5.94 -21.31 11.31
CA THR A 28 -5.00 -22.32 10.86
C THR A 28 -5.38 -23.67 11.46
N ASN A 29 -5.65 -24.66 10.61
CA ASN A 29 -5.86 -26.03 11.04
C ASN A 29 -4.53 -26.59 11.57
N MET A 30 -4.51 -26.97 12.84
CA MET A 30 -3.29 -27.41 13.53
C MET A 30 -2.73 -28.74 13.00
N VAL A 31 -3.55 -29.54 12.32
CA VAL A 31 -3.13 -30.85 11.76
C VAL A 31 -2.55 -30.69 10.36
N THR A 32 -3.21 -29.88 9.52
CA THR A 32 -2.83 -29.73 8.10
C THR A 32 -1.91 -28.54 7.87
N GLY A 33 -1.81 -27.59 8.83
CA GLY A 33 -1.11 -26.32 8.69
C GLY A 33 -1.74 -25.36 7.66
N LYS A 34 -2.95 -25.67 7.14
CA LYS A 34 -3.63 -24.87 6.14
C LYS A 34 -4.55 -23.84 6.78
N LEU A 35 -4.70 -22.71 6.09
CA LEU A 35 -5.66 -21.67 6.43
C LEU A 35 -7.06 -22.11 6.00
N GLU A 36 -8.02 -22.11 6.91
CA GLU A 36 -9.41 -22.49 6.68
C GLU A 36 -10.33 -21.33 7.07
N SER A 37 -11.38 -21.10 6.28
CA SER A 37 -12.40 -20.11 6.60
C SER A 37 -13.31 -20.66 7.70
N VAL A 38 -13.61 -19.84 8.71
CA VAL A 38 -14.49 -20.17 9.83
C VAL A 38 -15.52 -19.06 10.03
N GLU A 39 -16.63 -19.36 10.72
CA GLU A 39 -17.69 -18.36 10.96
C GLU A 39 -17.60 -17.71 12.35
N GLU A 40 -16.98 -18.41 13.30
CA GLU A 40 -16.89 -17.98 14.68
C GLU A 40 -15.63 -17.20 14.99
N ILE A 41 -15.77 -16.12 15.73
CA ILE A 41 -14.65 -15.35 16.29
C ILE A 41 -14.23 -16.04 17.59
N LYS A 42 -13.05 -16.65 17.57
CA LYS A 42 -12.42 -17.29 18.74
C LYS A 42 -10.93 -17.03 18.77
N LYS A 43 -10.31 -17.25 19.93
CA LYS A 43 -8.87 -17.03 20.09
C LYS A 43 -8.04 -17.73 19.00
N GLY A 44 -7.06 -17.04 18.47
CA GLY A 44 -6.16 -17.57 17.45
C GLY A 44 -6.63 -17.39 16.00
N VAL A 45 -7.78 -16.75 15.75
CA VAL A 45 -8.25 -16.46 14.40
C VAL A 45 -7.62 -15.20 13.84
N TRP A 46 -7.60 -15.12 12.51
CA TRP A 46 -7.39 -13.91 11.75
C TRP A 46 -8.71 -13.42 11.17
N ILE A 47 -9.04 -12.16 11.42
CA ILE A 47 -10.24 -11.48 10.93
C ILE A 47 -9.82 -10.49 9.86
N ASN A 48 -10.30 -10.65 8.63
CA ASN A 48 -10.05 -9.72 7.53
C ASN A 48 -11.29 -8.89 7.22
N LEU A 49 -11.17 -7.57 7.36
CA LEU A 49 -12.22 -6.59 7.11
C LEU A 49 -11.87 -5.78 5.86
N VAL A 50 -12.67 -5.92 4.81
CA VAL A 50 -12.52 -5.13 3.58
C VAL A 50 -13.77 -4.29 3.38
N ASN A 51 -13.63 -2.98 3.47
CA ASN A 51 -14.74 -2.03 3.40
C ASN A 51 -15.92 -2.46 4.31
N PRO A 52 -15.69 -2.68 5.61
CA PRO A 52 -16.72 -3.18 6.50
C PRO A 52 -17.86 -2.16 6.67
N SER A 53 -19.08 -2.64 6.78
CA SER A 53 -20.23 -1.84 7.20
C SER A 53 -20.17 -1.52 8.70
N ASP A 54 -20.89 -0.49 9.13
CA ASP A 54 -21.00 -0.14 10.56
C ASP A 54 -21.52 -1.31 11.41
N SER A 55 -22.42 -2.14 10.87
CA SER A 55 -22.90 -3.33 11.58
C SER A 55 -21.84 -4.40 11.73
N GLU A 56 -20.95 -4.57 10.75
CA GLU A 56 -19.83 -5.49 10.81
C GLU A 56 -18.76 -5.02 11.79
N ILE A 57 -18.46 -3.71 11.79
CA ILE A 57 -17.54 -3.09 12.78
C ILE A 57 -18.07 -3.34 14.19
N LYS A 58 -19.34 -2.99 14.45
CA LYS A 58 -19.96 -3.18 15.77
C LYS A 58 -19.97 -4.64 16.20
N ARG A 59 -20.23 -5.57 15.29
CA ARG A 59 -20.19 -7.00 15.57
C ARG A 59 -18.80 -7.41 16.07
N VAL A 60 -17.75 -7.10 15.31
CA VAL A 60 -16.37 -7.46 15.67
C VAL A 60 -15.97 -6.80 16.98
N CYS A 61 -16.24 -5.50 17.17
CA CYS A 61 -15.91 -4.76 18.39
C CYS A 61 -16.61 -5.36 19.62
N THR A 62 -17.88 -5.75 19.49
CA THR A 62 -18.63 -6.35 20.59
C THR A 62 -18.12 -7.75 20.94
N GLU A 63 -17.85 -8.61 19.93
CA GLU A 63 -17.41 -9.99 20.13
C GLU A 63 -15.98 -10.05 20.72
N ILE A 64 -15.11 -9.10 20.37
CA ILE A 64 -13.70 -9.07 20.84
C ILE A 64 -13.52 -8.10 22.04
N ASN A 65 -14.49 -7.23 22.29
CA ASN A 65 -14.44 -6.16 23.28
C ASN A 65 -13.28 -5.19 23.04
N ILE A 66 -13.34 -4.49 21.88
CA ILE A 66 -12.40 -3.43 21.47
C ILE A 66 -13.17 -2.17 21.06
N GLU A 67 -12.49 -1.03 21.04
CA GLU A 67 -13.04 0.24 20.56
C GLU A 67 -13.15 0.27 19.04
N GLU A 68 -14.21 0.90 18.52
CA GLU A 68 -14.45 1.02 17.06
C GLU A 68 -13.37 1.83 16.36
N ASP A 69 -12.77 2.80 17.04
CA ASP A 69 -11.79 3.72 16.46
C ASP A 69 -10.58 3.00 15.88
N PHE A 70 -10.11 1.93 16.53
CA PHE A 70 -9.01 1.10 16.02
C PHE A 70 -9.31 0.45 14.66
N ILE A 71 -10.58 0.11 14.40
CA ILE A 71 -11.02 -0.41 13.11
C ILE A 71 -11.28 0.73 12.12
N ARG A 72 -11.72 1.90 12.61
CA ARG A 72 -12.09 3.04 11.76
C ARG A 72 -10.90 3.82 11.22
N TYR A 73 -9.81 3.95 11.99
CA TYR A 73 -8.62 4.68 11.54
C TYR A 73 -8.10 4.21 10.16
N PRO A 74 -7.88 2.90 9.89
CA PRO A 74 -7.40 2.46 8.58
C PRO A 74 -8.42 2.59 7.44
N LEU A 75 -9.66 2.98 7.74
CA LEU A 75 -10.73 3.24 6.76
C LEU A 75 -10.76 4.71 6.32
N ASP A 76 -9.91 5.56 6.87
CA ASP A 76 -9.65 6.89 6.33
C ASP A 76 -8.52 6.80 5.29
N TYR A 77 -8.79 7.25 4.07
CA TYR A 77 -7.81 7.21 2.97
C TYR A 77 -6.59 8.13 3.22
N GLU A 78 -6.76 9.17 4.03
CA GLU A 78 -5.71 10.13 4.39
C GLU A 78 -4.94 9.72 5.66
N GLU A 79 -5.25 8.55 6.23
CA GLU A 79 -4.60 8.08 7.45
C GLU A 79 -3.11 7.80 7.23
N GLN A 80 -2.28 8.23 8.19
CA GLN A 80 -0.83 8.11 8.10
C GLN A 80 -0.32 6.83 8.74
N ALA A 81 0.74 6.26 8.14
CA ALA A 81 1.40 5.09 8.71
C ALA A 81 1.97 5.40 10.10
N ARG A 82 1.53 4.62 11.11
CA ARG A 82 1.93 4.77 12.51
C ARG A 82 1.70 3.50 13.31
N ILE A 83 2.16 3.53 14.54
CA ILE A 83 1.85 2.50 15.56
C ILE A 83 1.16 3.19 16.71
N ASP A 84 -0.01 2.68 17.09
CA ASP A 84 -0.75 3.06 18.28
C ASP A 84 -0.85 1.85 19.21
N THR A 85 -0.56 2.06 20.47
CA THR A 85 -0.69 1.02 21.50
C THR A 85 -1.55 1.57 22.64
N GLU A 86 -2.62 0.87 22.94
CA GLU A 86 -3.52 1.19 24.02
C GLU A 86 -3.93 -0.09 24.75
N ASP A 87 -3.74 -0.13 26.06
CA ASP A 87 -3.95 -1.31 26.89
C ASP A 87 -3.27 -2.57 26.30
N ASP A 88 -4.07 -3.57 25.94
CA ASP A 88 -3.63 -4.83 25.38
C ASP A 88 -3.78 -4.88 23.83
N MET A 89 -3.89 -3.73 23.17
CA MET A 89 -4.06 -3.61 21.73
C MET A 89 -2.91 -2.86 21.08
N THR A 90 -2.48 -3.30 19.93
CA THR A 90 -1.52 -2.59 19.10
C THR A 90 -2.02 -2.52 17.66
N LEU A 91 -2.23 -1.31 17.16
CA LEU A 91 -2.57 -1.01 15.78
C LEU A 91 -1.30 -0.61 15.03
N PHE A 92 -1.06 -1.29 13.94
CA PHE A 92 -0.09 -0.89 12.91
C PHE A 92 -0.87 -0.39 11.70
N VAL A 93 -0.73 0.88 11.37
CA VAL A 93 -1.17 1.42 10.08
C VAL A 93 0.04 1.50 9.18
N ILE A 94 -0.05 0.88 8.03
CA ILE A 94 0.97 0.93 6.97
C ILE A 94 0.32 1.29 5.65
N ASP A 95 1.06 1.92 4.76
CA ASP A 95 0.59 2.17 3.40
C ASP A 95 0.92 0.98 2.50
N VAL A 96 -0.02 0.57 1.68
CA VAL A 96 0.17 -0.50 0.69
C VAL A 96 -0.03 0.01 -0.73
N PRO A 97 0.76 -0.45 -1.72
CA PRO A 97 0.64 0.00 -3.10
C PRO A 97 -0.63 -0.55 -3.76
N ILE A 98 -1.32 0.31 -4.49
CA ILE A 98 -2.52 0.01 -5.27
C ILE A 98 -2.25 0.37 -6.73
N ILE A 99 -2.71 -0.48 -7.63
CA ILE A 99 -2.70 -0.24 -9.07
C ILE A 99 -4.16 -0.05 -9.49
N GLU A 100 -4.46 1.09 -10.08
CA GLU A 100 -5.78 1.44 -10.59
C GLU A 100 -5.72 1.61 -12.10
N ASP A 101 -6.54 0.87 -12.83
CA ASP A 101 -6.71 1.03 -14.27
C ASP A 101 -7.96 1.90 -14.53
N ILE A 102 -7.74 3.17 -14.88
CA ILE A 102 -8.82 4.14 -15.13
C ILE A 102 -8.78 4.52 -16.61
N LYS A 103 -9.76 4.04 -17.39
CA LYS A 103 -9.97 4.45 -18.80
C LYS A 103 -8.69 4.45 -19.65
N ASP A 104 -8.01 3.32 -19.71
CA ASP A 104 -6.77 3.09 -20.46
C ASP A 104 -5.50 3.76 -19.87
N ASP A 105 -5.59 4.39 -18.70
CA ASP A 105 -4.45 4.89 -17.94
C ASP A 105 -4.26 4.09 -16.65
N THR A 106 -3.06 3.55 -16.45
CA THR A 106 -2.69 2.88 -15.19
C THR A 106 -2.13 3.92 -14.23
N THR A 107 -2.69 3.98 -13.03
CA THR A 107 -2.24 4.87 -11.97
C THR A 107 -1.75 4.05 -10.78
N TYR A 108 -0.59 4.41 -10.25
CA TYR A 108 -0.04 3.80 -9.04
C TYR A 108 -0.26 4.74 -7.87
N THR A 109 -0.97 4.26 -6.87
CA THR A 109 -1.26 5.01 -5.64
C THR A 109 -1.05 4.13 -4.42
N THR A 110 -1.36 4.64 -3.25
CA THR A 110 -1.23 3.91 -1.98
C THR A 110 -2.51 4.05 -1.17
N MET A 111 -2.78 3.10 -0.28
CA MET A 111 -3.87 3.20 0.69
C MET A 111 -3.44 2.63 2.04
N PRO A 112 -4.06 3.07 3.14
CA PRO A 112 -3.84 2.49 4.45
C PRO A 112 -4.28 1.02 4.53
N LEU A 113 -3.48 0.23 5.25
CA LEU A 113 -3.80 -1.10 5.74
C LEU A 113 -3.58 -1.12 7.24
N GLY A 114 -4.62 -1.34 8.00
CA GLY A 114 -4.54 -1.57 9.44
C GLY A 114 -4.25 -3.03 9.75
N VAL A 115 -3.32 -3.29 10.66
CA VAL A 115 -3.09 -4.59 11.26
C VAL A 115 -3.16 -4.43 12.77
N ILE A 116 -4.16 -5.05 13.40
CA ILE A 116 -4.43 -4.90 14.83
C ILE A 116 -4.14 -6.25 15.52
N ILE A 117 -3.32 -6.20 16.56
CA ILE A 117 -3.09 -7.34 17.45
C ILE A 117 -3.78 -7.03 18.77
N VAL A 118 -4.71 -7.90 19.19
CA VAL A 118 -5.51 -7.72 20.39
C VAL A 118 -5.19 -8.81 21.40
N ARG A 119 -4.68 -8.44 22.58
CA ARG A 119 -4.40 -9.33 23.73
C ARG A 119 -3.59 -10.57 23.36
N ASP A 120 -2.81 -10.52 22.32
CA ASP A 120 -2.15 -11.69 21.73
C ASP A 120 -3.11 -12.87 21.40
N ASP A 121 -4.42 -12.61 21.33
CA ASP A 121 -5.48 -13.57 21.04
C ASP A 121 -5.98 -13.44 19.61
N PHE A 122 -6.08 -12.23 19.06
CA PHE A 122 -6.65 -11.95 17.74
C PHE A 122 -5.71 -11.17 16.85
N LEU A 123 -5.78 -11.45 15.57
CA LEU A 123 -5.18 -10.65 14.51
C LEU A 123 -6.31 -10.13 13.61
N ILE A 124 -6.36 -8.82 13.39
CA ILE A 124 -7.35 -8.18 12.52
C ILE A 124 -6.62 -7.42 11.44
N THR A 125 -7.04 -7.57 10.19
CA THR A 125 -6.60 -6.71 9.08
C THR A 125 -7.78 -5.90 8.59
N VAL A 126 -7.56 -4.59 8.35
CA VAL A 126 -8.60 -3.64 7.93
C VAL A 126 -8.11 -2.85 6.74
N SER A 127 -8.91 -2.78 5.68
CA SER A 127 -8.60 -1.97 4.49
C SER A 127 -9.86 -1.48 3.79
N LEU A 128 -9.74 -0.35 3.08
CA LEU A 128 -10.82 0.21 2.25
C LEU A 128 -11.16 -0.66 1.05
N ARG A 129 -10.16 -1.38 0.50
CA ARG A 129 -10.32 -2.20 -0.70
C ARG A 129 -9.50 -3.48 -0.57
N LYS A 130 -9.83 -4.47 -1.38
CA LYS A 130 -8.98 -5.65 -1.56
C LYS A 130 -7.59 -5.23 -2.03
N ASN A 131 -6.57 -5.81 -1.45
CA ASN A 131 -5.19 -5.61 -1.85
C ASN A 131 -4.49 -6.95 -2.12
N ARG A 132 -3.44 -6.90 -2.93
CA ARG A 132 -2.73 -8.10 -3.38
C ARG A 132 -2.01 -8.83 -2.26
N ILE A 133 -1.61 -8.11 -1.21
CA ILE A 133 -0.89 -8.66 -0.06
C ILE A 133 -1.84 -9.57 0.71
N ILE A 134 -2.95 -9.03 1.19
CA ILE A 134 -3.95 -9.81 1.96
C ILE A 134 -4.54 -10.94 1.11
N ASP A 135 -4.80 -10.71 -0.18
CA ASP A 135 -5.24 -11.75 -1.12
C ASP A 135 -4.24 -12.91 -1.23
N ALA A 136 -2.93 -12.66 -1.10
CA ALA A 136 -1.92 -13.72 -1.14
C ALA A 136 -1.98 -14.61 0.10
N PHE A 137 -2.26 -14.03 1.27
CA PHE A 137 -2.51 -14.79 2.51
C PHE A 137 -3.79 -15.61 2.40
N GLU A 138 -4.92 -14.98 2.02
CA GLU A 138 -6.21 -15.66 1.85
C GLU A 138 -6.13 -16.87 0.91
N LYS A 139 -5.36 -16.76 -0.17
CA LYS A 139 -5.19 -17.83 -1.17
C LYS A 139 -4.13 -18.87 -0.79
N GLY A 140 -3.55 -18.78 0.42
CA GLY A 140 -2.52 -19.71 0.89
C GLY A 140 -1.24 -19.72 0.05
N ARG A 141 -0.92 -18.59 -0.63
CA ARG A 141 0.29 -18.47 -1.44
C ARG A 141 1.55 -18.26 -0.62
N ILE A 142 1.37 -17.84 0.63
CA ILE A 142 2.46 -17.56 1.57
C ILE A 142 2.66 -18.78 2.44
N LYS A 143 3.89 -19.29 2.47
CA LYS A 143 4.24 -20.45 3.29
C LYS A 143 4.48 -20.05 4.76
N GLY A 144 4.18 -20.94 5.69
CA GLY A 144 4.47 -20.73 7.11
C GLY A 144 3.57 -19.66 7.77
N VAL A 145 2.39 -19.41 7.21
CA VAL A 145 1.39 -18.51 7.79
C VAL A 145 0.56 -19.29 8.80
N TYR A 146 0.58 -18.79 10.04
CA TYR A 146 -0.21 -19.37 11.13
C TYR A 146 -0.95 -18.25 11.85
N THR A 147 -2.28 -18.33 11.94
CA THR A 147 -3.12 -17.28 12.54
C THR A 147 -2.82 -17.05 14.02
N TYR A 148 -2.30 -18.03 14.71
CA TYR A 148 -1.88 -17.93 16.11
C TYR A 148 -0.48 -17.32 16.29
N LYS A 149 0.36 -17.21 15.23
CA LYS A 149 1.67 -16.53 15.24
C LYS A 149 1.53 -15.11 14.73
N LYS A 150 0.84 -14.25 15.49
CA LYS A 150 0.40 -12.91 15.05
C LYS A 150 1.57 -11.98 14.74
N THR A 151 2.63 -12.00 15.56
CA THR A 151 3.86 -11.26 15.29
C THR A 151 4.44 -11.64 13.93
N ARG A 152 4.70 -12.92 13.69
CA ARG A 152 5.24 -13.41 12.41
C ARG A 152 4.33 -13.08 11.23
N PHE A 153 3.01 -13.17 11.42
CA PHE A 153 2.05 -12.81 10.38
C PHE A 153 2.17 -11.32 9.99
N LEU A 154 2.21 -10.41 10.96
CA LEU A 154 2.44 -8.99 10.73
C LEU A 154 3.77 -8.76 10.00
N LEU A 155 4.87 -9.39 10.45
CA LEU A 155 6.19 -9.21 9.83
C LEU A 155 6.22 -9.71 8.39
N GLN A 156 5.53 -10.80 8.09
CA GLN A 156 5.34 -11.28 6.72
C GLN A 156 4.53 -10.28 5.87
N ILE A 157 3.51 -9.61 6.45
CA ILE A 157 2.79 -8.53 5.76
C ILE A 157 3.76 -7.39 5.43
N LEU A 158 4.58 -6.95 6.37
CA LEU A 158 5.57 -5.87 6.17
C LEU A 158 6.57 -6.22 5.06
N TYR A 159 7.11 -7.43 5.08
CA TYR A 159 8.03 -7.92 4.05
C TYR A 159 7.38 -7.94 2.65
N LEU A 160 6.18 -8.52 2.55
CA LEU A 160 5.44 -8.56 1.29
C LEU A 160 5.03 -7.18 0.80
N ASN A 161 4.78 -6.25 1.71
CA ASN A 161 4.50 -4.86 1.37
C ASN A 161 5.72 -4.22 0.69
N SER A 162 6.91 -4.34 1.27
CA SER A 162 8.16 -3.85 0.69
C SER A 162 8.41 -4.46 -0.70
N ALA A 163 8.28 -5.78 -0.82
CA ALA A 163 8.41 -6.48 -2.10
C ALA A 163 7.37 -6.03 -3.15
N SER A 164 6.13 -5.73 -2.72
CA SER A 164 5.06 -5.23 -3.60
C SER A 164 5.36 -3.82 -4.13
N TYR A 165 5.99 -2.96 -3.33
CA TYR A 165 6.48 -1.66 -3.80
C TYR A 165 7.57 -1.80 -4.85
N LEU A 166 8.54 -2.71 -4.66
CA LEU A 166 9.58 -2.98 -5.65
C LEU A 166 8.99 -3.47 -6.99
N ASP A 167 7.96 -4.34 -6.94
CA ASP A 167 7.25 -4.79 -8.15
C ASP A 167 6.52 -3.62 -8.85
N SER A 168 5.87 -2.75 -8.07
CA SER A 168 5.19 -1.56 -8.61
C SER A 168 6.17 -0.58 -9.25
N LEU A 169 7.32 -0.34 -8.62
CA LEU A 169 8.37 0.53 -9.16
C LEU A 169 8.95 0.00 -10.47
N LYS A 170 9.16 -1.32 -10.59
CA LYS A 170 9.60 -1.95 -11.85
C LYS A 170 8.59 -1.74 -12.98
N LYS A 171 7.29 -1.77 -12.67
CA LYS A 171 6.22 -1.50 -13.65
C LYS A 171 6.20 -0.05 -14.06
N ILE A 172 6.29 0.89 -13.11
CA ILE A 172 6.38 2.32 -13.37
C ILE A 172 7.57 2.62 -14.30
N ASN A 173 8.75 2.07 -14.02
CA ASN A 173 9.92 2.28 -14.86
C ASN A 173 9.69 1.78 -16.29
N LYS A 174 9.10 0.59 -16.45
CA LYS A 174 8.79 0.05 -17.77
C LYS A 174 7.80 0.93 -18.55
N GLU A 175 6.77 1.46 -17.87
CA GLU A 175 5.81 2.38 -18.49
C GLU A 175 6.46 3.73 -18.84
N GLN A 176 7.33 4.23 -17.97
CA GLN A 176 8.12 5.43 -18.23
C GLN A 176 8.98 5.28 -19.51
N GLU A 177 9.74 4.18 -19.63
CA GLU A 177 10.56 3.91 -20.81
C GLU A 177 9.71 3.82 -22.10
N ALA A 178 8.58 3.13 -22.03
CA ALA A 178 7.66 3.02 -23.17
C ALA A 178 7.08 4.38 -23.57
N THR A 179 6.69 5.22 -22.60
CA THR A 179 6.11 6.54 -22.86
C THR A 179 7.16 7.49 -23.44
N VAL A 180 8.39 7.47 -22.94
CA VAL A 180 9.52 8.24 -23.48
C VAL A 180 9.80 7.84 -24.94
N PHE A 181 9.76 6.55 -25.25
CA PHE A 181 9.93 6.07 -26.63
C PHE A 181 8.83 6.61 -27.57
N LEU A 182 7.57 6.65 -27.14
CA LEU A 182 6.46 7.24 -27.91
C LEU A 182 6.65 8.74 -28.13
N LEU A 183 7.10 9.46 -27.11
CA LEU A 183 7.41 10.90 -27.22
C LEU A 183 8.51 11.20 -28.22
N GLN A 184 9.52 10.35 -28.36
CA GLN A 184 10.57 10.48 -29.37
C GLN A 184 10.04 10.35 -30.80
N GLN A 185 8.99 9.56 -31.00
CA GLN A 185 8.38 9.34 -32.32
C GLN A 185 7.36 10.41 -32.70
N SER A 186 6.54 10.86 -31.73
CA SER A 186 5.47 11.83 -31.98
C SER A 186 5.12 12.58 -30.70
N MET A 187 5.60 13.80 -30.54
CA MET A 187 5.35 14.64 -29.34
C MET A 187 3.85 14.90 -29.12
N LYS A 188 3.14 13.95 -28.51
CA LYS A 188 1.73 14.10 -28.14
C LYS A 188 1.59 14.59 -26.71
N ASN A 189 0.69 15.53 -26.48
CA ASN A 189 0.37 16.01 -25.13
C ASN A 189 -0.09 14.89 -24.19
N ARG A 190 -0.73 13.85 -24.72
CA ARG A 190 -1.16 12.67 -23.91
C ARG A 190 0.03 11.98 -23.24
N ASP A 191 1.12 11.80 -23.98
CA ASP A 191 2.30 11.10 -23.47
C ASP A 191 3.02 11.92 -22.38
N LEU A 192 3.02 13.25 -22.52
CA LEU A 192 3.51 14.15 -21.46
C LEU A 192 2.64 14.07 -20.18
N ILE A 193 1.32 14.03 -20.35
CA ILE A 193 0.38 13.88 -19.21
C ILE A 193 0.62 12.53 -18.51
N GLN A 194 0.87 11.46 -19.26
CA GLN A 194 1.20 10.15 -18.70
C GLN A 194 2.50 10.19 -17.88
N LEU A 195 3.55 10.86 -18.35
CA LEU A 195 4.77 11.05 -17.56
C LEU A 195 4.51 11.84 -16.27
N LEU A 196 3.67 12.89 -16.31
CA LEU A 196 3.26 13.62 -15.12
C LEU A 196 2.50 12.73 -14.11
N ASN A 197 1.62 11.84 -14.60
CA ASN A 197 0.91 10.89 -13.74
C ASN A 197 1.87 9.89 -13.08
N LEU A 198 2.87 9.39 -13.83
CA LEU A 198 3.91 8.53 -13.27
C LEU A 198 4.77 9.26 -12.22
N GLN A 199 5.09 10.54 -12.45
CA GLN A 199 5.81 11.37 -11.49
C GLN A 199 5.01 11.54 -10.18
N ASN A 200 3.73 11.82 -10.26
CA ASN A 200 2.85 11.89 -9.08
C ASN A 200 2.81 10.54 -8.34
N SER A 201 2.71 9.43 -9.08
CA SER A 201 2.75 8.08 -8.51
C SER A 201 4.04 7.82 -7.72
N LEU A 202 5.21 8.23 -8.26
CA LEU A 202 6.50 8.09 -7.57
C LEU A 202 6.57 8.94 -6.29
N ILE A 203 5.95 10.12 -6.27
CA ILE A 203 5.86 10.97 -5.07
C ILE A 203 5.04 10.27 -3.98
N TYR A 204 3.86 9.74 -4.31
CA TYR A 204 3.03 9.01 -3.36
C TYR A 204 3.75 7.77 -2.82
N ILE A 205 4.31 6.95 -3.70
CA ILE A 205 5.08 5.75 -3.33
C ILE A 205 6.25 6.10 -2.41
N THR A 206 7.05 7.12 -2.75
CA THR A 206 8.21 7.54 -1.94
C THR A 206 7.77 8.00 -0.54
N THR A 207 6.67 8.74 -0.46
CA THR A 207 6.13 9.23 0.82
C THR A 207 5.67 8.06 1.70
N SER A 208 4.91 7.15 1.13
CA SER A 208 4.41 5.96 1.83
C SER A 208 5.53 5.01 2.27
N LEU A 209 6.54 4.78 1.41
CA LEU A 209 7.71 3.98 1.78
C LEU A 209 8.47 4.56 2.97
N LYS A 210 8.66 5.89 3.02
CA LYS A 210 9.31 6.58 4.15
C LYS A 210 8.49 6.48 5.43
N SER A 211 7.17 6.60 5.35
CA SER A 211 6.28 6.43 6.49
C SER A 211 6.31 4.99 7.02
N ASN A 212 6.29 4.01 6.11
CA ASN A 212 6.42 2.59 6.45
C ASN A 212 7.79 2.26 7.08
N GLU A 213 8.89 2.88 6.60
CA GLU A 213 10.22 2.72 7.19
C GLU A 213 10.21 3.10 8.68
N ILE A 214 9.57 4.23 9.03
CA ILE A 214 9.45 4.68 10.41
C ILE A 214 8.69 3.65 11.27
N VAL A 215 7.61 3.07 10.75
CA VAL A 215 6.84 2.03 11.42
C VAL A 215 7.70 0.79 11.66
N MET A 216 8.41 0.30 10.65
CA MET A 216 9.27 -0.87 10.75
C MET A 216 10.44 -0.64 11.72
N GLU A 217 11.12 0.51 11.64
CA GLU A 217 12.22 0.84 12.55
C GLU A 217 11.76 0.99 14.01
N LYS A 218 10.58 1.58 14.24
CA LYS A 218 9.99 1.62 15.58
C LYS A 218 9.64 0.23 16.09
N THR A 219 9.16 -0.65 15.23
CA THR A 219 8.84 -2.04 15.59
C THR A 219 10.11 -2.80 16.00
N LEU A 220 11.20 -2.64 15.25
CA LEU A 220 12.47 -3.30 15.54
C LEU A 220 13.10 -2.81 16.86
N ARG A 221 13.14 -1.49 17.07
CA ARG A 221 13.84 -0.88 18.23
C ARG A 221 12.96 -0.81 19.48
N GLY A 222 11.65 -0.68 19.30
CA GLY A 222 10.70 -0.35 20.37
C GLY A 222 10.31 -1.51 21.28
N LYS A 223 10.70 -2.74 20.97
CA LYS A 223 10.26 -3.96 21.69
C LYS A 223 8.75 -4.05 21.88
N ILE A 224 8.00 -3.48 20.91
CA ILE A 224 6.53 -3.41 20.92
C ILE A 224 5.94 -4.82 20.82
N LEU A 225 6.62 -5.70 20.10
CA LEU A 225 6.25 -7.09 19.88
C LEU A 225 7.27 -8.02 20.49
N LYS A 226 6.80 -9.17 20.97
CA LYS A 226 7.70 -10.29 21.29
C LYS A 226 8.13 -10.95 19.99
N MET A 227 9.41 -10.84 19.67
CA MET A 227 10.03 -11.43 18.50
C MET A 227 11.04 -12.51 18.90
N TYR A 228 11.11 -13.55 18.09
CA TYR A 228 12.21 -14.52 18.12
C TYR A 228 13.26 -14.08 17.10
N GLU A 229 14.47 -14.63 17.16
CA GLU A 229 15.57 -14.30 16.24
C GLU A 229 15.15 -14.40 14.77
N GLU A 230 14.43 -15.48 14.40
CA GLU A 230 13.88 -15.64 13.05
C GLU A 230 12.80 -14.58 12.67
N ASP A 231 12.18 -13.94 13.62
CA ASP A 231 11.19 -12.87 13.39
C ASP A 231 11.92 -11.54 13.16
N GLU A 232 13.01 -11.30 13.89
CA GLU A 232 13.88 -10.14 13.68
C GLU A 232 14.49 -10.16 12.27
N ASP A 233 14.97 -11.33 11.80
CA ASP A 233 15.47 -11.50 10.42
C ASP A 233 14.43 -11.09 9.37
N ILE A 234 13.16 -11.50 9.52
CA ILE A 234 12.07 -11.13 8.59
C ILE A 234 11.86 -9.60 8.58
N LEU A 235 11.93 -8.96 9.74
CA LEU A 235 11.75 -7.51 9.84
C LEU A 235 12.96 -6.75 9.26
N GLU A 236 14.17 -7.21 9.51
CA GLU A 236 15.36 -6.63 8.92
C GLU A 236 15.36 -6.75 7.40
N ASP A 237 14.98 -7.90 6.85
CA ASP A 237 14.78 -8.09 5.41
C ASP A 237 13.72 -7.14 4.85
N ALA A 238 12.60 -6.97 5.56
CA ALA A 238 11.55 -6.03 5.16
C ALA A 238 12.06 -4.57 5.11
N ILE A 239 12.88 -4.16 6.07
CA ILE A 239 13.50 -2.83 6.13
C ILE A 239 14.49 -2.65 4.97
N ILE A 240 15.31 -3.66 4.67
CA ILE A 240 16.28 -3.63 3.57
C ILE A 240 15.56 -3.45 2.23
N GLU A 241 14.53 -4.27 1.96
CA GLU A 241 13.72 -4.19 0.74
C GLU A 241 13.01 -2.82 0.63
N ASN A 242 12.50 -2.28 1.76
CA ASN A 242 11.86 -0.98 1.79
C ASN A 242 12.86 0.16 1.48
N LYS A 243 14.06 0.12 2.04
CA LYS A 243 15.14 1.08 1.74
C LYS A 243 15.55 1.02 0.29
N GLN A 244 15.68 -0.17 -0.27
CA GLN A 244 15.93 -0.34 -1.69
C GLN A 244 14.82 0.28 -2.54
N ALA A 245 13.55 0.10 -2.16
CA ALA A 245 12.42 0.70 -2.85
C ALA A 245 12.44 2.23 -2.80
N ILE A 246 12.83 2.83 -1.66
CA ILE A 246 13.00 4.29 -1.53
C ILE A 246 14.04 4.81 -2.51
N GLU A 247 15.22 4.19 -2.56
CA GLU A 247 16.31 4.61 -3.47
C GLU A 247 15.93 4.41 -4.95
N MET A 248 15.25 3.32 -5.29
CA MET A 248 14.72 3.10 -6.65
C MET A 248 13.68 4.16 -7.03
N SER A 249 12.74 4.46 -6.15
CA SER A 249 11.70 5.47 -6.40
C SER A 249 12.30 6.85 -6.64
N LYS A 250 13.31 7.22 -5.84
CA LYS A 250 14.05 8.47 -5.99
C LYS A 250 14.77 8.51 -7.35
N THR A 251 15.51 7.46 -7.69
CA THR A 251 16.23 7.36 -8.96
C THR A 251 15.29 7.51 -10.16
N TYR A 252 14.15 6.83 -10.15
CA TYR A 252 13.17 6.92 -11.24
C TYR A 252 12.52 8.31 -11.31
N SER A 253 12.27 8.94 -10.17
CA SER A 253 11.77 10.32 -10.12
C SER A 253 12.76 11.33 -10.72
N ASP A 254 14.06 11.19 -10.42
CA ASP A 254 15.12 12.04 -10.94
C ASP A 254 15.28 11.88 -12.46
N ILE A 255 15.25 10.64 -12.96
CA ILE A 255 15.28 10.34 -14.40
C ILE A 255 14.07 10.97 -15.09
N LEU A 256 12.88 10.83 -14.51
CA LEU A 256 11.64 11.36 -15.07
C LEU A 256 11.67 12.89 -15.16
N THR A 257 12.10 13.56 -14.08
CA THR A 257 12.25 15.02 -14.03
C THR A 257 13.22 15.51 -15.10
N SER A 258 14.40 14.89 -15.20
CA SER A 258 15.40 15.24 -16.22
C SER A 258 14.87 15.03 -17.65
N THR A 259 14.08 13.98 -17.86
CA THR A 259 13.45 13.70 -19.14
C THR A 259 12.44 14.81 -19.50
N MET A 260 11.58 15.20 -18.58
CA MET A 260 10.58 16.24 -18.80
C MET A 260 11.23 17.61 -19.07
N ASP A 261 12.32 17.95 -18.39
CA ASP A 261 13.08 19.18 -18.61
C ASP A 261 13.70 19.22 -20.02
N ALA A 262 14.25 18.08 -20.48
CA ALA A 262 14.78 17.94 -21.83
C ALA A 262 13.69 18.17 -22.90
N TYR A 263 12.50 17.56 -22.73
CA TYR A 263 11.38 17.76 -23.65
C TYR A 263 10.84 19.18 -23.64
N SER A 264 10.76 19.83 -22.48
CA SER A 264 10.37 21.24 -22.36
C SER A 264 11.32 22.14 -23.15
N SER A 265 12.63 21.87 -23.11
CA SER A 265 13.66 22.60 -23.84
C SER A 265 13.53 22.37 -25.35
N ILE A 266 13.24 21.16 -25.81
CA ILE A 266 13.03 20.83 -27.22
C ILE A 266 11.79 21.56 -27.76
N ILE A 267 10.69 21.56 -27.02
CA ILE A 267 9.45 22.26 -27.40
C ILE A 267 9.71 23.76 -27.54
N SER A 268 10.41 24.34 -26.57
CA SER A 268 10.76 25.78 -26.61
C SER A 268 11.66 26.16 -27.81
N ASN A 269 12.65 25.33 -28.14
CA ASN A 269 13.52 25.52 -29.28
C ASN A 269 12.76 25.40 -30.62
N ASN A 270 11.83 24.44 -30.74
CA ASN A 270 10.99 24.29 -31.92
C ASN A 270 10.10 25.54 -32.14
N LEU A 271 9.47 26.06 -31.07
CA LEU A 271 8.68 27.30 -31.12
C LEU A 271 9.51 28.49 -31.55
N ASN A 272 10.72 28.67 -31.02
CA ASN A 272 11.63 29.74 -31.39
C ASN A 272 12.06 29.60 -32.86
N GLY A 273 12.26 28.38 -33.37
CA GLY A 273 12.56 28.13 -34.78
C GLY A 273 11.42 28.58 -35.71
N VAL A 274 10.17 28.21 -35.36
CA VAL A 274 8.97 28.63 -36.13
C VAL A 274 8.78 30.15 -36.08
N MET A 275 8.98 30.77 -34.92
CA MET A 275 8.89 32.25 -34.79
C MET A 275 9.92 32.98 -35.64
N LYS A 276 11.18 32.49 -35.70
CA LYS A 276 12.21 33.07 -36.59
C LYS A 276 11.92 32.91 -38.08
N PHE A 277 11.13 31.91 -38.45
CA PHE A 277 10.73 31.71 -39.84
C PHE A 277 9.56 32.62 -40.25
N LEU A 278 8.75 33.07 -39.30
CA LEU A 278 7.59 33.97 -39.50
C LEU A 278 7.92 35.46 -39.39
N THR A 279 9.07 35.80 -38.82
CA THR A 279 9.59 37.18 -38.73
C THR A 279 10.68 37.47 -39.77
#